data_a4ed5c4b0be0266274cf8c99b7ce5bcc
#
_entry.id   a4ed5c4b0be0266274cf8c99b7ce5bcc
#
_cell.length_a   1.000
_cell.length_b   1.000
_cell.length_c   1.000
_cell.angle_alpha   90.00
_cell.angle_beta   90.00
_cell.angle_gamma   90.00
#
_symmetry.space_group_name_H-M   'P 1'
#
loop_
_entity.id
_entity.type
_entity.pdbx_description
1 polymer ?
#
loop_
_entity_poly.entity_id
_entity_poly.type
_entity_poly.pdbx_seq_one_letter_code
_entity_poly.pdbx_strand_id
1 'polypeptide(L)'
;MKNKNIRAILIDPFLEKVSEVQIQNDLQGYYNAIGCDTITITGLTFGKNNLDMILDDEGLLKNPDSQRYFKYKLFSQPFAGRALLVSSDREGNTISVPHDVYHEHVERDIIWYKPQQNELEKSLDWTIIPI
;
A
#
# COMPACT_ATOMS: atom_id res chain seq x y z
N MET A 1 5.42 0.32 -26.83
CA MET A 1 5.43 1.37 -26.02
C MET A 1 5.33 1.03 -24.63
N LYS A 2 6.18 1.35 -23.93
CA LYS A 2 6.21 1.06 -22.58
C LYS A 2 5.89 2.28 -21.85
N ASN A 3 6.15 2.42 -20.66
CA ASN A 3 5.96 3.62 -19.87
C ASN A 3 4.57 4.17 -19.95
N LYS A 4 3.63 3.29 -20.06
CA LYS A 4 2.26 3.73 -20.00
C LYS A 4 1.88 3.99 -18.59
N ASN A 5 0.94 4.90 -18.42
CA ASN A 5 0.31 5.08 -17.12
C ASN A 5 -0.68 3.95 -16.88
N ILE A 6 -0.78 3.58 -15.63
CA ILE A 6 -1.78 2.58 -15.22
C ILE A 6 -2.66 3.20 -14.15
N ARG A 7 -3.86 2.65 -14.04
CA ARG A 7 -4.79 3.03 -13.01
C ARG A 7 -4.44 2.24 -11.75
N ALA A 8 -4.31 2.95 -10.66
CA ALA A 8 -4.01 2.34 -9.37
C ALA A 8 -4.89 2.98 -8.31
N ILE A 9 -4.95 2.35 -7.15
CA ILE A 9 -5.65 2.94 -6.01
C ILE A 9 -4.61 3.29 -4.97
N LEU A 10 -4.59 4.56 -4.56
CA LEU A 10 -3.65 5.06 -3.57
C LEU A 10 -4.31 5.10 -2.22
N ILE A 11 -3.70 4.46 -1.24
CA ILE A 11 -4.10 4.53 0.16
C ILE A 11 -3.12 5.48 0.83
N ASP A 12 -3.64 6.62 1.29
CA ASP A 12 -2.80 7.70 1.81
C ASP A 12 -3.17 8.02 3.25
N PRO A 13 -2.45 7.47 4.23
CA PRO A 13 -2.76 7.73 5.63
C PRO A 13 -2.40 9.14 6.08
N PHE A 14 -1.59 9.87 5.33
CA PHE A 14 -1.27 11.26 5.66
C PHE A 14 -2.47 12.17 5.41
N LEU A 15 -3.23 11.90 4.36
CA LEU A 15 -4.45 12.64 4.04
C LEU A 15 -5.70 11.91 4.51
N GLU A 16 -5.54 10.68 5.01
CA GLU A 16 -6.65 9.79 5.37
C GLU A 16 -7.63 9.66 4.22
N LYS A 17 -7.09 9.30 3.06
CA LYS A 17 -7.86 9.27 1.84
C LYS A 17 -7.46 8.09 0.97
N VAL A 18 -8.45 7.48 0.36
CA VAL A 18 -8.24 6.44 -0.66
C VAL A 18 -8.76 7.00 -1.96
N SER A 19 -7.94 6.98 -3.00
CA SER A 19 -8.31 7.60 -4.27
C SER A 19 -7.79 6.80 -5.44
N GLU A 20 -8.41 7.01 -6.58
CA GLU A 20 -7.93 6.45 -7.83
C GLU A 20 -6.90 7.41 -8.42
N VAL A 21 -5.77 6.86 -8.87
CA VAL A 21 -4.69 7.65 -9.42
C VAL A 21 -4.20 7.02 -10.72
N GLN A 22 -3.59 7.83 -11.54
CA GLN A 22 -2.85 7.38 -12.72
C GLN A 22 -1.39 7.54 -12.41
N ILE A 23 -0.62 6.47 -12.55
CA ILE A 23 0.80 6.51 -12.25
C ILE A 23 1.58 5.95 -13.43
N GLN A 24 2.81 6.41 -13.54
CA GLN A 24 3.74 5.84 -14.51
C GLN A 24 4.08 4.41 -14.07
N ASN A 25 4.02 3.48 -15.00
CA ASN A 25 4.18 2.06 -14.66
C ASN A 25 5.64 1.65 -14.68
N ASP A 26 6.40 2.16 -13.73
CA ASP A 26 7.79 1.77 -13.51
C ASP A 26 8.16 2.11 -12.06
N LEU A 27 9.38 1.74 -11.68
CA LEU A 27 9.83 1.95 -10.30
C LEU A 27 9.76 3.42 -9.90
N GLN A 28 10.14 4.32 -10.79
CA GLN A 28 10.13 5.74 -10.45
C GLN A 28 8.71 6.22 -10.20
N GLY A 29 7.75 5.72 -10.98
CA GLY A 29 6.34 6.05 -10.76
C GLY A 29 5.86 5.57 -9.40
N TYR A 30 6.25 4.38 -8.99
CA TYR A 30 5.87 3.85 -7.68
C TYR A 30 6.53 4.64 -6.56
N TYR A 31 7.82 4.94 -6.70
CA TYR A 31 8.54 5.73 -5.70
C TYR A 31 7.90 7.11 -5.52
N ASN A 32 7.56 7.75 -6.62
CA ASN A 32 6.95 9.08 -6.57
C ASN A 32 5.58 9.05 -5.90
N ALA A 33 4.78 8.05 -6.22
CA ALA A 33 3.43 7.96 -5.67
C ALA A 33 3.44 7.67 -4.18
N ILE A 34 4.34 6.80 -3.74
CA ILE A 34 4.41 6.38 -2.35
C ILE A 34 5.26 7.32 -1.52
N GLY A 35 6.24 7.95 -2.15
CA GLY A 35 7.16 8.84 -1.44
C GLY A 35 8.27 8.05 -0.75
N CYS A 36 8.89 7.14 -1.50
CA CYS A 36 9.92 6.28 -0.96
C CYS A 36 10.97 6.00 -2.03
N ASP A 37 11.99 5.26 -1.68
CA ASP A 37 13.03 4.86 -2.62
C ASP A 37 13.30 3.36 -2.59
N THR A 38 12.49 2.60 -1.87
CA THR A 38 12.51 1.15 -1.88
C THR A 38 11.08 0.67 -1.73
N ILE A 39 10.74 -0.44 -2.37
CA ILE A 39 9.39 -0.96 -2.28
C ILE A 39 9.39 -2.44 -1.96
N THR A 40 8.29 -2.89 -1.39
CA THR A 40 7.95 -4.30 -1.26
C THR A 40 6.53 -4.49 -1.77
N ILE A 41 6.21 -5.71 -2.14
CA ILE A 41 4.89 -6.02 -2.71
C ILE A 41 4.29 -7.17 -1.91
N THR A 42 3.04 -7.00 -1.53
CA THR A 42 2.32 -8.09 -0.89
C THR A 42 1.01 -8.32 -1.63
N GLY A 43 0.64 -9.59 -1.78
CA GLY A 43 -0.58 -9.94 -2.47
C GLY A 43 -1.77 -9.92 -1.53
N LEU A 44 -2.94 -9.63 -2.09
CA LEU A 44 -4.18 -9.70 -1.34
C LEU A 44 -5.31 -10.08 -2.29
N THR A 45 -6.39 -10.59 -1.70
CA THR A 45 -7.57 -10.95 -2.46
C THR A 45 -8.67 -9.94 -2.14
N PHE A 46 -9.29 -9.39 -3.17
CA PHE A 46 -10.39 -8.45 -3.04
C PHE A 46 -11.56 -8.97 -3.87
N GLY A 47 -12.50 -9.61 -3.18
CA GLY A 47 -13.56 -10.32 -3.86
C GLY A 47 -12.96 -11.47 -4.66
N LYS A 48 -13.20 -11.48 -5.96
CA LYS A 48 -12.62 -12.49 -6.85
C LYS A 48 -11.36 -12.03 -7.53
N ASN A 49 -10.88 -10.84 -7.18
CA ASN A 49 -9.69 -10.26 -7.78
C ASN A 49 -8.47 -10.50 -6.90
N ASN A 50 -7.35 -10.79 -7.53
CA ASN A 50 -6.07 -10.84 -6.84
C ASN A 50 -5.37 -9.53 -7.14
N LEU A 51 -4.96 -8.85 -6.08
CA LEU A 51 -4.33 -7.54 -6.18
C LEU A 51 -2.95 -7.61 -5.58
N ASP A 52 -2.11 -6.66 -5.97
CA ASP A 52 -0.80 -6.45 -5.37
C ASP A 52 -0.81 -5.11 -4.66
N MET A 53 -0.31 -5.09 -3.44
CA MET A 53 -0.16 -3.86 -2.69
C MET A 53 1.33 -3.52 -2.64
N ILE A 54 1.67 -2.34 -3.16
CA ILE A 54 3.05 -1.86 -3.21
C ILE A 54 3.24 -0.90 -2.06
N LEU A 55 4.26 -1.15 -1.25
CA LEU A 55 4.51 -0.42 -0.01
C LEU A 55 5.96 0.02 0.06
N ASP A 56 6.23 1.00 0.92
CA ASP A 56 7.59 1.38 1.28
C ASP A 56 8.21 0.24 2.10
N ASP A 57 9.28 -0.35 1.58
CA ASP A 57 9.94 -1.47 2.24
C ASP A 57 10.50 -1.09 3.62
N GLU A 58 10.76 0.19 3.82
CA GLU A 58 11.33 0.69 5.06
C GLU A 58 10.34 1.52 5.88
N GLY A 59 9.05 1.39 5.56
CA GLY A 59 8.05 2.25 6.18
C GLY A 59 7.99 2.16 7.69
N LEU A 60 8.14 0.96 8.24
CA LEU A 60 8.08 0.76 9.69
C LEU A 60 9.35 1.25 10.40
N LEU A 61 10.42 1.51 9.66
CA LEU A 61 11.67 1.99 10.23
C LEU A 61 11.74 3.51 10.32
N LYS A 62 10.77 4.21 9.74
CA LYS A 62 10.79 5.67 9.74
C LYS A 62 10.32 6.20 11.07
N ASN A 63 10.68 7.46 11.33
CA ASN A 63 10.38 8.12 12.59
C ASN A 63 8.86 8.07 12.86
N PRO A 64 8.43 7.45 13.97
CA PRO A 64 7.00 7.34 14.26
C PRO A 64 6.30 8.68 14.40
N ASP A 65 7.00 9.73 14.80
CA ASP A 65 6.38 11.04 14.96
C ASP A 65 5.92 11.63 13.63
N SER A 66 6.59 11.26 12.54
CA SER A 66 6.25 11.77 11.22
C SER A 66 5.61 10.73 10.33
N GLN A 67 5.53 9.49 10.78
CA GLN A 67 4.93 8.43 9.97
C GLN A 67 3.42 8.36 10.24
N ARG A 68 2.69 7.81 9.28
CA ARG A 68 1.27 7.55 9.41
C ARG A 68 1.01 6.13 9.00
N TYR A 69 -0.08 5.56 9.50
CA TYR A 69 -0.34 4.13 9.39
C TYR A 69 -1.78 3.89 9.02
N PHE A 70 -2.03 2.72 8.44
CA PHE A 70 -3.40 2.26 8.20
C PHE A 70 -3.46 0.76 8.46
N LYS A 71 -4.66 0.29 8.75
CA LYS A 71 -4.95 -1.14 8.81
C LYS A 71 -5.87 -1.48 7.67
N TYR A 72 -5.61 -2.60 7.04
CA TYR A 72 -6.51 -3.16 6.04
C TYR A 72 -7.26 -4.30 6.72
N LYS A 73 -8.57 -4.30 6.58
CA LYS A 73 -9.44 -5.21 7.32
C LYS A 73 -8.99 -6.67 7.26
N LEU A 74 -8.41 -7.09 6.15
CA LEU A 74 -8.02 -8.49 5.95
C LEU A 74 -6.68 -8.84 6.59
N PHE A 75 -6.00 -7.88 7.17
CA PHE A 75 -4.67 -8.08 7.74
C PHE A 75 -4.70 -7.76 9.22
N SER A 76 -3.89 -8.48 10.00
CA SER A 76 -3.87 -8.29 11.44
C SER A 76 -2.91 -7.20 11.89
N GLN A 77 -2.02 -6.75 11.02
CA GLN A 77 -1.00 -5.78 11.39
C GLN A 77 -1.20 -4.48 10.61
N PRO A 78 -0.74 -3.36 11.16
CA PRO A 78 -0.81 -2.10 10.43
C PRO A 78 0.26 -2.02 9.35
N PHE A 79 -0.01 -1.16 8.37
CA PHE A 79 0.94 -0.82 7.33
C PHE A 79 1.37 0.63 7.51
N ALA A 80 2.62 0.93 7.16
CA ALA A 80 3.19 2.26 7.36
C ALA A 80 3.35 2.97 6.03
N GLY A 81 2.90 4.22 5.97
CA GLY A 81 3.06 5.05 4.79
C GLY A 81 1.99 4.80 3.75
N ARG A 82 2.20 5.38 2.58
CA ARG A 82 1.27 5.24 1.47
C ARG A 82 1.45 3.89 0.80
N ALA A 83 0.37 3.42 0.21
CA ALA A 83 0.38 2.15 -0.52
C ALA A 83 -0.37 2.30 -1.83
N LEU A 84 0.03 1.52 -2.83
CA LEU A 84 -0.64 1.45 -4.11
C LEU A 84 -1.22 0.07 -4.30
N LEU A 85 -2.45 0.01 -4.79
CA LEU A 85 -3.05 -1.25 -5.22
C LEU A 85 -3.00 -1.30 -6.74
N VAL A 86 -2.46 -2.37 -7.25
CA VAL A 86 -2.36 -2.65 -8.68
C VAL A 86 -2.68 -4.11 -8.90
N SER A 87 -2.52 -4.60 -10.12
CA SER A 87 -2.68 -6.01 -10.40
C SER A 87 -1.46 -6.49 -11.19
N SER A 88 -1.43 -7.75 -11.51
CA SER A 88 -0.37 -8.31 -12.35
C SER A 88 -0.96 -9.30 -13.33
N ASP A 89 -0.31 -9.43 -14.47
CA ASP A 89 -0.74 -10.38 -15.49
C ASP A 89 -0.04 -11.72 -15.27
N ARG A 90 -0.27 -12.65 -16.19
CA ARG A 90 0.28 -14.00 -16.05
C ARG A 90 1.79 -14.04 -16.10
N GLU A 91 2.39 -13.07 -16.80
CA GLU A 91 3.84 -12.99 -16.87
C GLU A 91 4.47 -12.25 -15.73
N GLY A 92 3.65 -11.75 -14.80
CA GLY A 92 4.16 -11.00 -13.66
C GLY A 92 4.35 -9.52 -13.91
N ASN A 93 3.87 -9.01 -15.04
CA ASN A 93 3.93 -7.58 -15.29
C ASN A 93 2.87 -6.85 -14.50
N THR A 94 3.23 -5.69 -13.96
CA THR A 94 2.28 -4.86 -13.24
C THR A 94 1.32 -4.22 -14.23
N ILE A 95 0.04 -4.32 -13.93
CA ILE A 95 -1.02 -3.74 -14.77
C ILE A 95 -1.99 -2.98 -13.88
N SER A 96 -2.89 -2.25 -14.51
CA SER A 96 -3.93 -1.50 -13.79
C SER A 96 -4.74 -2.40 -12.89
N VAL A 97 -5.26 -1.84 -11.80
CA VAL A 97 -6.27 -2.59 -11.02
C VAL A 97 -7.44 -2.93 -11.94
N PRO A 98 -8.13 -4.04 -11.69
CA PRO A 98 -9.31 -4.37 -12.47
C PRO A 98 -10.32 -3.23 -12.42
N HIS A 99 -11.02 -3.02 -13.52
CA HIS A 99 -11.89 -1.84 -13.62
C HIS A 99 -13.11 -1.94 -12.71
N ASP A 100 -13.40 -3.12 -12.17
CA ASP A 100 -14.49 -3.27 -11.20
C ASP A 100 -14.02 -3.12 -9.76
N VAL A 101 -12.76 -2.73 -9.53
CA VAL A 101 -12.26 -2.41 -8.21
C VAL A 101 -12.27 -0.89 -8.06
N TYR A 102 -13.10 -0.39 -7.16
CA TYR A 102 -13.29 1.04 -6.95
C TYR A 102 -12.68 1.47 -5.63
N HIS A 103 -12.17 2.69 -5.59
CA HIS A 103 -11.52 3.19 -4.38
C HIS A 103 -12.50 3.26 -3.20
N GLU A 104 -13.79 3.48 -3.46
CA GLU A 104 -14.77 3.53 -2.37
C GLU A 104 -14.90 2.18 -1.68
N HIS A 105 -14.79 1.10 -2.43
CA HIS A 105 -14.85 -0.24 -1.85
C HIS A 105 -13.63 -0.52 -0.99
N VAL A 106 -12.47 -0.08 -1.45
CA VAL A 106 -11.24 -0.25 -0.69
C VAL A 106 -11.31 0.57 0.60
N GLU A 107 -11.77 1.81 0.49
CA GLU A 107 -11.81 2.72 1.62
C GLU A 107 -12.63 2.17 2.77
N ARG A 108 -13.70 1.44 2.48
CA ARG A 108 -14.53 0.83 3.51
C ARG A 108 -13.79 -0.16 4.38
N ASP A 109 -12.71 -0.74 3.87
CA ASP A 109 -11.93 -1.75 4.57
C ASP A 109 -10.67 -1.17 5.20
N ILE A 110 -10.48 0.14 5.11
CA ILE A 110 -9.29 0.81 5.65
C ILE A 110 -9.65 1.47 6.97
N ILE A 111 -8.75 1.30 7.93
CA ILE A 111 -8.84 1.98 9.21
C ILE A 111 -7.60 2.83 9.36
N TRP A 112 -7.78 4.14 9.52
CA TRP A 112 -6.64 5.03 9.76
C TRP A 112 -6.18 4.78 11.19
N TYR A 113 -4.89 4.54 11.34
CA TYR A 113 -4.36 3.99 12.57
C TYR A 113 -3.18 4.82 13.03
N LYS A 114 -3.18 5.15 14.31
CA LYS A 114 -2.06 5.86 14.93
C LYS A 114 -1.67 5.08 16.17
N PRO A 115 -0.61 4.27 16.10
CA PRO A 115 -0.25 3.39 17.22
C PRO A 115 0.16 4.21 18.43
N GLN A 116 -0.11 3.66 19.62
CA GLN A 116 0.45 4.17 20.86
C GLN A 116 1.94 3.84 20.87
N GLN A 117 2.68 4.55 21.74
CA GLN A 117 4.11 4.34 21.81
C GLN A 117 4.47 2.87 22.08
N ASN A 118 3.77 2.25 23.03
CA ASN A 118 4.05 0.85 23.34
C ASN A 118 3.68 -0.09 22.20
N GLU A 119 2.68 0.26 21.41
CA GLU A 119 2.34 -0.54 20.25
C GLU A 119 3.39 -0.44 19.17
N LEU A 120 3.97 0.75 19.01
CA LEU A 120 5.05 0.94 18.06
C LEU A 120 6.27 0.12 18.43
N GLU A 121 6.57 0.05 19.72
CA GLU A 121 7.66 -0.78 20.19
C GLU A 121 7.40 -2.25 19.89
N LYS A 122 6.17 -2.69 20.10
CA LYS A 122 5.80 -4.05 19.76
C LYS A 122 5.88 -4.30 18.25
N SER A 123 5.49 -3.34 17.47
CA SER A 123 5.55 -3.48 16.01
C SER A 123 6.99 -3.62 15.54
N LEU A 124 7.90 -2.89 16.14
CA LEU A 124 9.31 -3.02 15.82
C LEU A 124 9.84 -4.39 16.19
N ASP A 125 9.39 -4.89 17.34
CA ASP A 125 9.75 -6.25 17.73
C ASP A 125 9.20 -7.26 16.74
N TRP A 126 8.02 -7.00 16.22
CA TRP A 126 7.40 -7.89 15.25
C TRP A 126 8.13 -7.90 13.93
N THR A 127 8.75 -6.81 13.55
CA THR A 127 9.56 -6.83 12.33
C THR A 127 10.76 -7.72 12.49
N ILE A 128 11.22 -7.87 13.72
CA ILE A 128 12.28 -8.82 14.02
C ILE A 128 11.72 -10.24 14.08
N ILE A 129 10.52 -10.37 14.60
CA ILE A 129 9.82 -11.64 14.70
C ILE A 129 8.73 -11.62 13.64
N PRO A 130 8.90 -12.31 12.53
CA PRO A 130 7.92 -12.25 11.45
C PRO A 130 6.52 -12.59 11.95
N ILE A 131 5.59 -11.87 11.45
CA ILE A 131 4.19 -12.02 11.83
C ILE A 131 3.54 -13.08 11.01
#